data_4d4e3491c2cc1ef6ac3cd7896a63d3b7
#
_entry.id   4d4e3491c2cc1ef6ac3cd7896a63d3b7
#
_cell.length_a   1.000
_cell.length_b   1.000
_cell.length_c   1.000
_cell.angle_alpha   90.00
_cell.angle_beta   90.00
_cell.angle_gamma   90.00
#
_symmetry.space_group_name_H-M   'P 1'
#
loop_
_entity.id
_entity.type
_entity.pdbx_description
1 polymer ?
#
loop_
_entity_poly.entity_id
_entity_poly.type
_entity_poly.pdbx_seq_one_letter_code
_entity_poly.pdbx_strand_id
1 'polypeptide(L)' 'MQDFAAIDFETANNERSSVCSVGVVIYRGGMKVDEFYSLIKPEPEYYNYWCTQVHGLSSEDTDDAPIF' A
#
# COMPACT_ATOMS: atom_id res chain seq x y z
N MET A 1 -12.88 -16.17 18.98
CA MET A 1 -12.48 -15.18 17.97
C MET A 1 -10.99 -15.03 17.96
N GLN A 2 -10.42 -14.82 16.81
CA GLN A 2 -8.96 -14.75 16.64
C GLN A 2 -8.49 -13.31 16.54
N ASP A 3 -7.30 -13.08 17.03
CA ASP A 3 -6.59 -11.83 16.81
C ASP A 3 -5.72 -12.00 15.57
N PHE A 4 -5.74 -11.01 14.68
CA PHE A 4 -4.92 -11.07 13.47
C PHE A 4 -4.70 -9.67 12.89
N ALA A 5 -3.72 -9.58 12.01
CA ALA A 5 -3.48 -8.37 11.24
C ALA A 5 -3.66 -8.70 9.76
N ALA A 6 -4.38 -7.85 9.05
CA ALA A 6 -4.51 -7.93 7.59
C ALA A 6 -3.61 -6.86 6.98
N ILE A 7 -2.77 -7.26 6.02
CA ILE A 7 -1.83 -6.35 5.36
C ILE A 7 -2.12 -6.36 3.87
N ASP A 8 -2.22 -5.17 3.29
CA ASP A 8 -2.48 -5.00 1.88
C ASP A 8 -1.47 -4.02 1.27
N PHE A 9 -0.90 -4.37 0.13
CA PHE A 9 0.07 -3.55 -0.59
C PHE A 9 -0.45 -3.23 -1.98
N GLU A 10 -0.14 -2.02 -2.46
CA GLU A 10 -0.34 -1.66 -3.86
C GLU A 10 1.03 -1.39 -4.49
N THR A 11 1.18 -1.73 -5.76
CA THR A 11 2.43 -1.53 -6.49
C THR A 11 2.23 -0.54 -7.65
N ALA A 12 3.29 0.20 -7.96
CA ALA A 12 3.26 1.19 -9.03
C ALA A 12 3.38 0.56 -10.42
N ASN A 13 4.09 -0.57 -10.50
CA ASN A 13 4.34 -1.27 -11.76
C ASN A 13 4.48 -2.78 -11.50
N ASN A 14 4.96 -3.53 -12.49
CA ASN A 14 5.04 -4.98 -12.38
C ASN A 14 6.20 -5.50 -11.52
N GLU A 15 7.09 -4.61 -11.08
CA GLU A 15 8.17 -5.00 -10.18
C GLU A 15 7.63 -5.12 -8.77
N ARG A 16 7.93 -6.23 -8.09
CA ARG A 16 7.42 -6.45 -6.73
C ARG A 16 7.94 -5.44 -5.72
N SER A 17 9.12 -4.87 -5.99
CA SER A 17 9.72 -3.85 -5.13
C SER A 17 9.07 -2.47 -5.26
N SER A 18 8.17 -2.29 -6.24
CA SER A 18 7.57 -0.99 -6.52
C SER A 18 6.35 -0.69 -5.64
N VAL A 19 6.37 -1.11 -4.39
CA VAL A 19 5.28 -0.85 -3.44
C VAL A 19 5.07 0.65 -3.30
N CYS A 20 3.84 1.12 -3.51
CA CYS A 20 3.51 2.55 -3.41
C CYS A 20 2.54 2.86 -2.28
N SER A 21 1.94 1.85 -1.67
CA SER A 21 1.15 2.04 -0.45
C SER A 21 1.08 0.75 0.34
N VAL A 22 0.86 0.88 1.64
CA VAL A 22 0.61 -0.24 2.53
C VAL A 22 -0.53 0.10 3.47
N GLY A 23 -1.44 -0.84 3.64
CA GLY A 23 -2.51 -0.76 4.62
C GLY A 23 -2.42 -1.92 5.60
N VAL A 24 -2.57 -1.63 6.89
CA VAL A 24 -2.59 -2.65 7.94
C VAL A 24 -3.83 -2.43 8.78
N VAL A 25 -4.58 -3.49 9.00
CA VAL A 25 -5.77 -3.45 9.87
C VAL A 25 -5.59 -4.51 10.95
N ILE A 26 -5.78 -4.12 12.19
CA ILE A 26 -5.59 -5.01 13.34
C ILE A 26 -6.95 -5.37 13.91
N TYR A 27 -7.17 -6.66 14.07
CA TYR A 27 -8.39 -7.22 14.66
C TYR A 27 -8.09 -7.94 15.96
N ARG A 28 -8.91 -7.70 16.96
CA ARG A 28 -8.86 -8.43 18.22
C ARG A 28 -10.25 -8.91 18.56
N GLY A 29 -10.35 -10.21 18.84
CA GLY A 29 -11.65 -10.83 19.15
C GLY A 29 -12.66 -10.68 18.03
N GLY A 30 -12.20 -10.59 16.78
CA GLY A 30 -13.05 -10.43 15.62
C GLY A 30 -13.48 -8.98 15.34
N MET A 31 -12.99 -8.01 16.11
CA MET A 31 -13.32 -6.59 15.92
C MET A 31 -12.09 -5.80 15.49
N LYS A 32 -12.29 -4.88 14.57
CA LYS A 32 -11.23 -3.96 14.16
C LYS A 32 -10.93 -3.00 15.31
N VAL A 33 -9.69 -2.98 15.76
CA VAL A 33 -9.26 -2.14 16.88
C VAL A 33 -8.27 -1.06 16.46
N ASP A 34 -7.61 -1.20 15.31
CA ASP A 34 -6.65 -0.22 14.84
C ASP A 34 -6.43 -0.38 13.34
N GLU A 35 -5.94 0.67 12.70
CA GLU A 35 -5.56 0.60 11.30
C GLU A 35 -4.44 1.59 11.02
N PHE A 36 -3.62 1.28 10.03
CA PHE A 36 -2.51 2.09 9.59
C PHE A 36 -2.48 2.11 8.08
N TYR A 37 -2.25 3.27 7.50
CA TYR A 37 -2.10 3.40 6.05
C TYR A 37 -0.97 4.37 5.77
N SER A 38 -0.10 4.03 4.81
CA SER A 38 0.98 4.92 4.39
C SER A 38 1.19 4.81 2.90
N LEU A 39 1.46 5.96 2.28
CA LEU A 39 2.00 6.02 0.93
C LEU A 39 3.49 5.77 1.01
N ILE A 40 4.05 5.16 -0.03
CA ILE A 40 5.47 4.82 -0.13
C ILE A 40 5.96 5.25 -1.49
N LYS A 41 7.15 5.85 -1.54
CA LYS A 41 7.78 6.18 -2.81
C LYS A 41 8.28 4.90 -3.46
N PRO A 42 7.75 4.50 -4.62
CA PRO A 42 8.08 3.19 -5.18
C PRO A 42 9.48 3.17 -5.80
N GLU A 43 10.05 1.97 -5.85
CA GLU A 43 11.31 1.72 -6.55
C GLU A 43 11.16 0.47 -7.42
N PRO A 44 11.30 0.58 -8.73
CA PRO A 44 11.49 1.80 -9.52
C PRO A 44 10.27 2.72 -9.52
N GLU A 45 10.49 4.01 -9.73
CA GLU A 45 9.49 5.06 -9.51
C GLU A 45 8.45 5.22 -10.61
N TYR A 46 8.47 4.42 -11.67
CA TYR A 46 7.48 4.60 -12.72
C TYR A 46 6.18 3.84 -12.39
N TYR A 47 5.06 4.40 -12.83
CA TYR A 47 3.75 3.79 -12.67
C TYR A 47 3.30 3.19 -14.00
N ASN A 48 2.79 1.95 -13.93
CA ASN A 48 2.22 1.38 -15.11
C ASN A 48 0.71 1.65 -15.14
N TYR A 49 0.18 1.74 -16.36
CA TYR A 49 -1.21 2.11 -16.55
C TYR A 49 -2.18 1.20 -15.79
N TRP A 50 -1.95 -0.10 -15.84
CA TRP A 50 -2.87 -1.06 -15.22
C TRP A 50 -2.89 -0.96 -13.71
N CYS A 51 -1.73 -0.79 -13.10
CA CYS A 51 -1.63 -0.63 -11.66
C CYS A 51 -2.35 0.65 -11.22
N THR A 52 -2.14 1.75 -11.94
CA THR A 52 -2.83 3.01 -11.64
C THR A 52 -4.35 2.87 -11.78
N GLN A 53 -4.83 2.13 -12.78
CA GLN A 53 -6.27 1.90 -12.93
C GLN A 53 -6.87 1.11 -11.77
N VAL A 54 -6.10 0.21 -11.17
CA VAL A 54 -6.57 -0.61 -10.05
C VAL A 54 -6.68 0.20 -8.77
N HIS A 55 -5.66 1.00 -8.43
CA HIS A 55 -5.62 1.68 -7.12
C HIS A 55 -5.76 3.21 -7.18
N GLY A 56 -5.70 3.80 -8.37
CA GLY A 56 -5.88 5.25 -8.53
C GLY A 56 -4.69 6.10 -8.09
N LEU A 57 -3.57 5.49 -7.73
CA LEU A 57 -2.38 6.24 -7.31
C LEU A 57 -1.47 6.53 -8.51
N SER A 58 -0.80 7.67 -8.46
CA SER A 58 0.17 8.07 -9.48
C SER A 58 1.41 8.64 -8.80
N SER A 59 2.42 8.99 -9.62
CA SER A 59 3.67 9.53 -9.09
C SER A 59 3.46 10.78 -8.23
N GLU A 60 2.47 11.60 -8.55
CA GLU A 60 2.17 12.79 -7.77
C GLU A 60 1.80 12.46 -6.33
N ASP A 61 1.15 11.33 -6.10
CA ASP A 61 0.72 10.92 -4.78
C ASP A 61 1.87 10.46 -3.90
N THR A 62 2.94 9.94 -4.49
CA THR A 62 4.03 9.29 -3.76
C THR A 62 5.39 9.99 -3.89
N ASP A 63 5.49 11.09 -4.65
CA ASP A 63 6.76 11.79 -4.83
C ASP A 63 7.39 12.24 -3.51
N ASP A 64 6.59 12.64 -2.55
CA ASP A 64 7.05 13.09 -1.22
C ASP A 64 6.94 12.01 -0.15
N ALA A 65 6.55 10.80 -0.52
CA ALA A 65 6.41 9.71 0.44
C ALA A 65 7.77 9.10 0.80
N PRO A 66 7.90 8.48 1.97
CA PRO A 66 9.13 7.78 2.32
C PRO A 66 9.34 6.57 1.44
N ILE A 67 10.61 6.18 1.27
CA ILE A 67 10.94 4.92 0.61
C ILE A 67 10.70 3.76 1.57
N PHE A 68 10.49 2.61 0.99
CA PHE A 68 10.23 1.38 1.77
C PHE A 68 11.43 0.95 2.58
#